data_68b9770fd9063f7fee222188e5ab30fd
#
_entry.id   68b9770fd9063f7fee222188e5ab30fd
#
_cell.length_a   1.000
_cell.length_b   1.000
_cell.length_c   1.000
_cell.angle_alpha   90.00
_cell.angle_beta   90.00
_cell.angle_gamma   90.00
#
_symmetry.space_group_name_H-M   'P 1'
#
loop_
_entity.id
_entity.type
_entity.pdbx_description
1 polymer ?
#
loop_
_entity_poly.entity_id
_entity_poly.type
_entity_poly.pdbx_seq_one_letter_code
_entity_poly.pdbx_strand_id
1 'polypeptide(L)'
;MKHPQTGICREGCPFLALVAFSALLFALLGLWLPALAFLLVLWLSSHFFRDPERVCPQEGHCALSPADGRIVRIEQADEPFTGERLTCISIFMNLFDVHVNRMPVDARIEDIRYYPGKFFNASLDKASRDNERCAYALKADDGDFVMVQIAGLIARRIVSYAEPGDMGKKGERIGMIKLGSRVDLYLPPNYAPRVVVGQKVFAGQSIVAIRRQPCSTLPSEDRKMSLSPESLPVNEAR
;
A
#
# COMPACT_ATOMS: atom_id res chain seq x y z
N MET A 1 15.54 8.92 4.91
CA MET A 1 15.44 7.98 6.05
C MET A 1 16.22 6.70 5.72
N LYS A 2 17.42 6.51 6.31
CA LYS A 2 18.22 5.28 6.09
C LYS A 2 18.30 4.53 7.42
N HIS A 3 17.44 3.54 7.62
CA HIS A 3 17.60 2.62 8.74
C HIS A 3 18.47 1.43 8.33
N PRO A 4 19.32 0.89 9.21
CA PRO A 4 20.13 -0.28 8.92
C PRO A 4 19.24 -1.48 8.60
N GLN A 5 19.58 -2.17 7.53
CA GLN A 5 18.80 -3.23 6.92
C GLN A 5 19.23 -4.57 7.53
N THR A 6 18.58 -4.98 8.61
CA THR A 6 18.89 -6.24 9.30
C THR A 6 17.93 -7.37 8.92
N GLY A 7 16.99 -7.14 7.99
CA GLY A 7 15.92 -8.10 7.66
C GLY A 7 14.83 -8.22 8.75
N ILE A 8 15.00 -7.53 9.88
CA ILE A 8 14.05 -7.44 11.00
C ILE A 8 13.82 -5.96 11.31
N CYS A 9 12.57 -5.57 11.50
CA CYS A 9 12.25 -4.19 11.86
C CYS A 9 12.72 -3.86 13.29
N ARG A 10 13.21 -2.63 13.48
CA ARG A 10 13.79 -2.14 14.73
C ARG A 10 12.85 -2.29 15.94
N GLU A 11 11.55 -2.12 15.71
CA GLU A 11 10.49 -2.20 16.71
C GLU A 11 10.32 -3.61 17.29
N GLY A 12 10.79 -4.64 16.58
CA GLY A 12 10.78 -6.03 17.02
C GLY A 12 12.00 -6.40 17.86
N CYS A 13 13.14 -5.72 17.69
CA CYS A 13 14.40 -6.11 18.31
C CYS A 13 14.35 -6.26 19.84
N PRO A 14 13.78 -5.31 20.63
CA PRO A 14 13.72 -5.45 22.08
C PRO A 14 12.89 -6.66 22.53
N PHE A 15 11.77 -6.90 21.85
CA PHE A 15 10.90 -8.04 22.14
C PHE A 15 11.57 -9.38 21.79
N LEU A 16 12.20 -9.47 20.63
CA LEU A 16 12.92 -10.67 20.20
C LEU A 16 14.10 -10.97 21.14
N ALA A 17 14.85 -9.95 21.58
CA ALA A 17 15.93 -10.11 22.54
C ALA A 17 15.42 -10.66 23.88
N LEU A 18 14.31 -10.12 24.40
CA LEU A 18 13.70 -10.63 25.66
C LEU A 18 13.24 -12.08 25.53
N VAL A 19 12.57 -12.44 24.43
CA VAL A 19 12.09 -13.80 24.19
C VAL A 19 13.26 -14.78 24.03
N ALA A 20 14.31 -14.39 23.29
CA ALA A 20 15.52 -15.19 23.13
C ALA A 20 16.26 -15.41 24.45
N PHE A 21 16.39 -14.36 25.27
CA PHE A 21 16.98 -14.45 26.61
C PHE A 21 16.18 -15.40 27.51
N SER A 22 14.84 -15.30 27.49
CA SER A 22 13.98 -16.21 28.26
C SER A 22 14.12 -17.66 27.83
N ALA A 23 14.17 -17.91 26.51
CA ALA A 23 14.41 -19.26 25.98
C ALA A 23 15.75 -19.85 26.47
N LEU A 24 16.82 -19.04 26.39
CA LEU A 24 18.15 -19.44 26.88
C LEU A 24 18.15 -19.71 28.39
N LEU A 25 17.55 -18.85 29.19
CA LEU A 25 17.46 -18.99 30.64
C LEU A 25 16.78 -20.31 31.03
N PHE A 26 15.62 -20.62 30.44
CA PHE A 26 14.91 -21.87 30.73
C PHE A 26 15.68 -23.10 30.24
N ALA A 27 16.39 -23.00 29.11
CA ALA A 27 17.26 -24.07 28.65
C ALA A 27 18.43 -24.37 29.63
N LEU A 28 19.08 -23.31 30.17
CA LEU A 28 20.15 -23.43 31.17
C LEU A 28 19.67 -24.01 32.51
N LEU A 29 18.42 -23.74 32.89
CA LEU A 29 17.78 -24.29 34.07
C LEU A 29 17.29 -25.75 33.87
N GLY A 30 17.50 -26.34 32.71
CA GLY A 30 17.05 -27.71 32.39
C GLY A 30 15.52 -27.82 32.16
N LEU A 31 14.81 -26.69 32.08
CA LEU A 31 13.37 -26.63 31.89
C LEU A 31 13.03 -26.61 30.37
N TRP A 32 13.12 -27.77 29.75
CA TRP A 32 13.03 -27.92 28.30
C TRP A 32 11.66 -27.53 27.70
N LEU A 33 10.55 -27.80 28.39
CA LEU A 33 9.20 -27.44 27.91
C LEU A 33 9.00 -25.93 27.77
N PRO A 34 9.24 -25.08 28.81
CA PRO A 34 9.17 -23.63 28.65
C PRO A 34 10.23 -23.11 27.67
N ALA A 35 11.44 -23.69 27.61
CA ALA A 35 12.44 -23.29 26.64
C ALA A 35 11.92 -23.49 25.19
N LEU A 36 11.30 -24.63 24.90
CA LEU A 36 10.70 -24.92 23.59
C LEU A 36 9.54 -23.97 23.27
N ALA A 37 8.71 -23.68 24.27
CA ALA A 37 7.61 -22.70 24.09
C ALA A 37 8.14 -21.30 23.73
N PHE A 38 9.18 -20.82 24.40
CA PHE A 38 9.82 -19.53 24.06
C PHE A 38 10.53 -19.55 22.70
N LEU A 39 11.11 -20.67 22.29
CA LEU A 39 11.66 -20.82 20.95
C LEU A 39 10.59 -20.73 19.86
N LEU A 40 9.41 -21.32 20.09
CA LEU A 40 8.27 -21.19 19.18
C LEU A 40 7.80 -19.75 19.10
N VAL A 41 7.67 -19.05 20.23
CA VAL A 41 7.31 -17.62 20.28
C VAL A 41 8.37 -16.79 19.56
N LEU A 42 9.66 -17.09 19.73
CA LEU A 42 10.76 -16.42 19.05
C LEU A 42 10.66 -16.57 17.53
N TRP A 43 10.38 -17.77 17.06
CA TRP A 43 10.22 -18.08 15.63
C TRP A 43 9.04 -17.31 15.03
N LEU A 44 7.86 -17.38 15.67
CA LEU A 44 6.66 -16.66 15.22
C LEU A 44 6.87 -15.14 15.22
N SER A 45 7.50 -14.60 16.25
CA SER A 45 7.79 -13.17 16.37
C SER A 45 8.81 -12.70 15.33
N SER A 46 9.86 -13.49 15.08
CA SER A 46 10.84 -13.20 14.03
C SER A 46 10.19 -13.17 12.66
N HIS A 47 9.26 -14.09 12.41
CA HIS A 47 8.48 -14.08 11.16
C HIS A 47 7.59 -12.84 11.03
N PHE A 48 6.95 -12.41 12.11
CA PHE A 48 6.10 -11.22 12.14
C PHE A 48 6.89 -9.93 11.93
N PHE A 49 8.03 -9.78 12.61
CA PHE A 49 8.86 -8.57 12.55
C PHE A 49 9.84 -8.55 11.35
N ARG A 50 9.68 -9.46 10.38
CA ARG A 50 10.54 -9.45 9.21
C ARG A 50 10.33 -8.21 8.35
N ASP A 51 11.41 -7.70 7.80
CA ASP A 51 11.42 -6.56 6.87
C ASP A 51 12.36 -6.86 5.69
N PRO A 52 11.90 -7.65 4.71
CA PRO A 52 12.72 -8.05 3.57
C PRO A 52 13.01 -6.86 2.66
N GLU A 53 14.19 -6.86 2.05
CA GLU A 53 14.50 -5.93 0.96
C GLU A 53 13.60 -6.18 -0.24
N ARG A 54 13.23 -5.11 -0.93
CA ARG A 54 12.32 -5.14 -2.06
C ARG A 54 12.92 -4.40 -3.25
N VAL A 55 12.87 -5.02 -4.40
CA VAL A 55 13.21 -4.36 -5.67
C VAL A 55 11.93 -3.73 -6.22
N CYS A 56 11.92 -2.40 -6.33
CA CYS A 56 10.79 -1.65 -6.86
C CYS A 56 10.79 -1.69 -8.39
N PRO A 57 9.64 -1.89 -9.03
CA PRO A 57 9.50 -1.70 -10.47
C PRO A 57 9.90 -0.29 -10.89
N GLN A 58 10.65 -0.19 -11.99
CA GLN A 58 11.12 1.09 -12.52
C GLN A 58 10.09 1.74 -13.47
N GLU A 59 8.88 1.20 -13.55
CA GLU A 59 7.81 1.79 -14.36
C GLU A 59 7.48 3.21 -13.84
N GLY A 60 7.48 4.17 -14.77
CA GLY A 60 7.06 5.54 -14.52
C GLY A 60 5.54 5.63 -14.34
N HIS A 61 5.08 6.71 -13.69
CA HIS A 61 3.65 7.04 -13.55
C HIS A 61 2.76 5.91 -13.00
N CYS A 62 3.30 5.11 -12.07
CA CYS A 62 2.57 4.05 -11.39
C CYS A 62 2.66 4.21 -9.87
N ALA A 63 1.61 3.81 -9.16
CA ALA A 63 1.58 3.68 -7.71
C ALA A 63 1.77 2.23 -7.30
N LEU A 64 2.68 1.98 -6.37
CA LEU A 64 2.95 0.67 -5.79
C LEU A 64 2.04 0.41 -4.59
N SER A 65 1.85 -0.86 -4.27
CA SER A 65 1.18 -1.25 -3.03
C SER A 65 1.96 -0.72 -1.81
N PRO A 66 1.31 0.02 -0.91
CA PRO A 66 1.93 0.47 0.34
C PRO A 66 2.04 -0.65 1.40
N ALA A 67 1.37 -1.78 1.19
CA ALA A 67 1.31 -2.88 2.15
C ALA A 67 1.35 -4.24 1.46
N ASP A 68 1.83 -5.26 2.19
CA ASP A 68 1.60 -6.66 1.86
C ASP A 68 0.17 -7.03 2.25
N GLY A 69 -0.49 -7.85 1.46
CA GLY A 69 -1.82 -8.33 1.84
C GLY A 69 -2.71 -8.66 0.66
N ARG A 70 -4.01 -8.53 0.90
CA ARG A 70 -5.05 -8.81 -0.09
C ARG A 70 -5.94 -7.59 -0.27
N ILE A 71 -6.23 -7.25 -1.52
CA ILE A 71 -7.19 -6.19 -1.85
C ILE A 71 -8.57 -6.65 -1.37
N VAL A 72 -9.14 -5.93 -0.43
CA VAL A 72 -10.47 -6.24 0.12
C VAL A 72 -11.55 -5.33 -0.46
N ARG A 73 -11.17 -4.14 -0.95
CA ARG A 73 -12.11 -3.15 -1.45
C ARG A 73 -11.47 -2.21 -2.47
N ILE A 74 -12.25 -1.81 -3.46
CA ILE A 74 -11.96 -0.72 -4.40
C ILE A 74 -13.26 0.05 -4.55
N GLU A 75 -13.34 1.27 -4.00
CA GLU A 75 -14.57 2.06 -3.97
C GLU A 75 -14.27 3.55 -4.01
N GLN A 76 -15.30 4.36 -4.22
CA GLN A 76 -15.21 5.82 -4.04
C GLN A 76 -15.47 6.14 -2.58
N ALA A 77 -14.53 6.81 -1.93
CA ALA A 77 -14.62 7.18 -0.51
C ALA A 77 -14.07 8.57 -0.28
N ASP A 78 -14.57 9.23 0.78
CA ASP A 78 -14.12 10.55 1.18
C ASP A 78 -12.76 10.45 1.87
N GLU A 79 -11.76 11.16 1.35
CA GLU A 79 -10.44 11.16 1.92
C GLU A 79 -10.38 12.03 3.20
N PRO A 80 -9.48 11.74 4.17
CA PRO A 80 -9.56 12.32 5.51
C PRO A 80 -9.03 13.76 5.65
N PHE A 81 -8.42 14.38 4.64
CA PHE A 81 -7.85 15.73 4.75
C PHE A 81 -8.80 16.83 4.24
N THR A 82 -9.32 16.68 3.03
CA THR A 82 -10.20 17.65 2.36
C THR A 82 -11.64 17.16 2.29
N GLY A 83 -11.89 15.87 2.44
CA GLY A 83 -13.19 15.23 2.25
C GLY A 83 -13.55 15.03 0.77
N GLU A 84 -12.59 15.15 -0.13
CA GLU A 84 -12.81 14.88 -1.55
C GLU A 84 -13.09 13.39 -1.78
N ARG A 85 -14.02 13.11 -2.68
CA ARG A 85 -14.42 11.74 -3.02
C ARG A 85 -13.49 11.14 -4.06
N LEU A 86 -12.57 10.29 -3.62
CA LEU A 86 -11.52 9.68 -4.42
C LEU A 86 -11.66 8.16 -4.51
N THR A 87 -11.03 7.56 -5.51
CA THR A 87 -10.92 6.09 -5.60
C THR A 87 -10.00 5.60 -4.50
N CYS A 88 -10.52 4.79 -3.59
CA CYS A 88 -9.81 4.18 -2.47
C CYS A 88 -9.57 2.69 -2.73
N ILE A 89 -8.33 2.25 -2.59
CA ILE A 89 -7.91 0.83 -2.61
C ILE A 89 -7.59 0.42 -1.18
N SER A 90 -8.36 -0.53 -0.62
CA SER A 90 -8.15 -1.06 0.73
C SER A 90 -7.40 -2.38 0.69
N ILE A 91 -6.28 -2.47 1.42
CA ILE A 91 -5.38 -3.62 1.48
C ILE A 91 -5.38 -4.17 2.91
N PHE A 92 -5.91 -5.38 3.09
CA PHE A 92 -5.93 -6.06 4.38
C PHE A 92 -4.68 -6.92 4.56
N MET A 93 -3.99 -6.74 5.68
CA MET A 93 -2.81 -7.49 6.08
C MET A 93 -3.20 -8.51 7.15
N ASN A 94 -2.98 -9.78 6.89
CA ASN A 94 -3.13 -10.83 7.89
C ASN A 94 -1.84 -10.97 8.75
N LEU A 95 -1.90 -11.77 9.81
CA LEU A 95 -0.77 -11.94 10.74
C LEU A 95 0.53 -12.40 10.09
N PHE A 96 0.46 -13.12 8.98
CA PHE A 96 1.61 -13.69 8.27
C PHE A 96 2.16 -12.78 7.16
N ASP A 97 1.50 -11.67 6.85
CA ASP A 97 2.00 -10.68 5.89
C ASP A 97 3.08 -9.79 6.53
N VAL A 98 3.90 -9.13 5.71
CA VAL A 98 4.86 -8.13 6.21
C VAL A 98 4.12 -6.87 6.62
N HIS A 99 4.35 -6.40 7.85
CA HIS A 99 3.62 -5.27 8.42
C HIS A 99 4.32 -3.91 8.27
N VAL A 100 5.50 -3.89 7.64
CA VAL A 100 6.18 -2.65 7.28
C VAL A 100 5.52 -2.07 6.04
N ASN A 101 5.04 -0.83 6.15
CA ASN A 101 4.40 -0.11 5.06
C ASN A 101 5.41 0.73 4.28
N ARG A 102 5.17 0.91 2.99
CA ARG A 102 6.08 1.58 2.07
C ARG A 102 5.40 2.68 1.28
N MET A 103 6.19 3.67 0.86
CA MET A 103 5.74 4.76 0.00
C MET A 103 5.19 4.20 -1.32
N PRO A 104 3.96 4.59 -1.71
CA PRO A 104 3.38 4.14 -2.97
C PRO A 104 3.96 4.84 -4.20
N VAL A 105 4.41 6.07 -4.05
CA VAL A 105 4.95 6.94 -5.10
C VAL A 105 6.12 7.76 -4.56
N ASP A 106 6.91 8.38 -5.43
CA ASP A 106 7.84 9.44 -5.04
C ASP A 106 7.00 10.68 -4.67
N ALA A 107 7.05 11.10 -3.41
CA ALA A 107 6.23 12.20 -2.94
C ALA A 107 6.84 12.92 -1.74
N ARG A 108 6.47 14.18 -1.59
CA ARG A 108 6.65 14.91 -0.33
C ARG A 108 5.49 14.60 0.61
N ILE A 109 5.80 14.33 1.87
CA ILE A 109 4.82 14.17 2.93
C ILE A 109 4.41 15.56 3.40
N GLU A 110 3.21 16.00 3.03
CA GLU A 110 2.73 17.36 3.31
C GLU A 110 2.18 17.49 4.72
N ASP A 111 1.39 16.50 5.14
CA ASP A 111 0.76 16.47 6.48
C ASP A 111 0.63 15.01 6.97
N ILE A 112 0.67 14.84 8.29
CA ILE A 112 0.44 13.56 8.96
C ILE A 112 -0.58 13.81 10.06
N ARG A 113 -1.75 13.12 9.98
CA ARG A 113 -2.80 13.21 10.99
C ARG A 113 -3.02 11.89 11.68
N TYR A 114 -2.83 11.90 12.99
CA TYR A 114 -3.12 10.77 13.84
C TYR A 114 -4.51 10.93 14.47
N TYR A 115 -5.32 9.88 14.34
CA TYR A 115 -6.66 9.82 14.91
C TYR A 115 -6.69 8.69 15.94
N PRO A 116 -6.75 9.00 17.24
CA PRO A 116 -6.97 7.98 18.26
C PRO A 116 -8.33 7.33 18.06
N GLY A 117 -8.43 6.03 18.31
CA GLY A 117 -9.66 5.29 18.06
C GLY A 117 -9.74 3.97 18.78
N LYS A 118 -10.74 3.18 18.40
CA LYS A 118 -10.99 1.84 18.92
C LYS A 118 -10.19 0.81 18.09
N PHE A 119 -10.28 -0.45 18.50
CA PHE A 119 -9.59 -1.57 17.83
C PHE A 119 -10.63 -2.61 17.43
N PHE A 120 -11.34 -2.36 16.33
CA PHE A 120 -12.21 -3.34 15.68
C PHE A 120 -11.45 -4.12 14.61
N ASN A 121 -12.03 -5.23 14.15
CA ASN A 121 -11.46 -5.97 13.04
C ASN A 121 -11.32 -5.06 11.80
N ALA A 122 -10.09 -4.90 11.30
CA ALA A 122 -9.77 -3.98 10.22
C ALA A 122 -10.45 -4.31 8.87
N SER A 123 -10.98 -5.52 8.72
CA SER A 123 -11.76 -5.91 7.53
C SER A 123 -13.16 -5.30 7.49
N LEU A 124 -13.68 -4.80 8.62
CA LEU A 124 -15.02 -4.23 8.72
C LEU A 124 -15.06 -2.78 8.22
N ASP A 125 -16.20 -2.35 7.67
CA ASP A 125 -16.43 -0.98 7.18
C ASP A 125 -16.27 0.07 8.27
N LYS A 126 -16.71 -0.24 9.48
CA LYS A 126 -16.59 0.64 10.66
C LYS A 126 -15.13 0.92 11.06
N ALA A 127 -14.19 0.03 10.70
CA ALA A 127 -12.78 0.21 11.07
C ALA A 127 -12.16 1.48 10.47
N SER A 128 -12.58 1.91 9.28
CA SER A 128 -12.09 3.14 8.66
C SER A 128 -12.44 4.41 9.43
N ARG A 129 -13.52 4.37 10.22
CA ARG A 129 -14.02 5.54 10.97
C ARG A 129 -13.68 5.49 12.44
N ASP A 130 -13.78 4.31 13.06
CA ASP A 130 -13.74 4.14 14.50
C ASP A 130 -12.38 3.68 15.03
N ASN A 131 -11.54 3.04 14.19
CA ASN A 131 -10.25 2.52 14.63
C ASN A 131 -9.17 3.61 14.67
N GLU A 132 -8.16 3.36 15.51
CA GLU A 132 -6.91 4.12 15.51
C GLU A 132 -6.31 4.12 14.10
N ARG A 133 -6.00 5.29 13.59
CA ARG A 133 -5.48 5.46 12.24
C ARG A 133 -4.48 6.61 12.13
N CYS A 134 -3.56 6.47 11.19
CA CYS A 134 -2.60 7.51 10.82
C CYS A 134 -2.70 7.78 9.31
N ALA A 135 -3.07 9.00 8.95
CA ALA A 135 -3.23 9.44 7.58
C ALA A 135 -2.04 10.29 7.13
N TYR A 136 -1.58 10.08 5.92
CA TYR A 136 -0.47 10.77 5.28
C TYR A 136 -0.97 11.45 4.01
N ALA A 137 -0.82 12.77 3.92
CA ALA A 137 -1.00 13.51 2.67
C ALA A 137 0.32 13.48 1.88
N LEU A 138 0.29 12.88 0.70
CA LEU A 138 1.46 12.63 -0.14
C LEU A 138 1.34 13.47 -1.41
N LYS A 139 2.17 14.50 -1.55
CA LYS A 139 2.21 15.36 -2.72
C LYS A 139 3.26 14.86 -3.70
N ALA A 140 2.80 14.29 -4.81
CA ALA A 140 3.64 13.84 -5.91
C ALA A 140 3.50 14.77 -7.13
N ASP A 141 4.49 14.72 -8.03
CA ASP A 141 4.47 15.52 -9.27
C ASP A 141 3.25 15.22 -10.15
N ASP A 142 2.73 13.99 -10.05
CA ASP A 142 1.63 13.49 -10.88
C ASP A 142 0.24 13.58 -10.21
N GLY A 143 0.15 14.12 -8.99
CA GLY A 143 -1.09 14.28 -8.25
C GLY A 143 -0.96 13.92 -6.77
N ASP A 144 -1.95 14.29 -6.00
CA ASP A 144 -1.95 14.14 -4.55
C ASP A 144 -2.57 12.79 -4.14
N PHE A 145 -1.81 12.00 -3.42
CA PHE A 145 -2.26 10.72 -2.87
C PHE A 145 -2.51 10.86 -1.37
N VAL A 146 -3.44 10.06 -0.85
CA VAL A 146 -3.58 9.92 0.60
C VAL A 146 -3.42 8.46 0.97
N MET A 147 -2.57 8.19 1.96
CA MET A 147 -2.40 6.85 2.52
C MET A 147 -2.84 6.84 3.96
N VAL A 148 -3.66 5.87 4.36
CA VAL A 148 -4.17 5.75 5.72
C VAL A 148 -3.81 4.38 6.27
N GLN A 149 -3.02 4.36 7.33
CA GLN A 149 -2.75 3.17 8.14
C GLN A 149 -3.89 3.02 9.17
N ILE A 150 -4.51 1.86 9.24
CA ILE A 150 -5.65 1.57 10.11
C ILE A 150 -5.30 0.36 10.98
N ALA A 151 -5.28 0.56 12.29
CA ALA A 151 -5.02 -0.48 13.26
C ALA A 151 -6.20 -1.46 13.34
N GLY A 152 -5.93 -2.76 13.46
CA GLY A 152 -6.94 -3.79 13.65
C GLY A 152 -7.15 -4.17 15.12
N LEU A 153 -7.93 -5.23 15.35
CA LEU A 153 -8.37 -5.68 16.69
C LEU A 153 -7.22 -5.97 17.67
N ILE A 154 -6.13 -6.54 17.16
CA ILE A 154 -4.96 -6.92 17.98
C ILE A 154 -3.88 -5.84 17.88
N ALA A 155 -3.95 -4.98 16.87
CA ALA A 155 -3.03 -3.87 16.67
C ALA A 155 -3.21 -2.87 17.81
N ARG A 156 -2.12 -2.59 18.53
CA ARG A 156 -2.14 -1.61 19.62
C ARG A 156 -1.27 -0.39 19.34
N ARG A 157 -0.65 -0.32 18.14
CA ARG A 157 0.23 0.81 17.82
C ARG A 157 0.52 0.91 16.32
N ILE A 158 0.33 2.11 15.79
CA ILE A 158 0.87 2.54 14.50
C ILE A 158 2.19 3.27 14.78
N VAL A 159 3.24 2.92 14.05
CA VAL A 159 4.54 3.58 14.12
C VAL A 159 4.79 4.27 12.79
N SER A 160 4.91 5.59 12.80
CA SER A 160 5.36 6.38 11.65
C SER A 160 6.87 6.55 11.72
N TYR A 161 7.56 6.39 10.57
CA TYR A 161 8.98 6.69 10.40
C TYR A 161 9.20 8.04 9.73
N ALA A 162 8.12 8.67 9.30
CA ALA A 162 8.13 9.89 8.53
C ALA A 162 7.63 11.07 9.34
N GLU A 163 8.11 12.25 8.98
CA GLU A 163 7.67 13.54 9.52
C GLU A 163 7.11 14.42 8.39
N PRO A 164 6.21 15.38 8.70
CA PRO A 164 5.77 16.36 7.72
C PRO A 164 6.96 17.13 7.12
N GLY A 165 6.98 17.24 5.80
CA GLY A 165 8.08 17.87 5.05
C GLY A 165 9.08 16.89 4.46
N ASP A 166 9.13 15.66 4.90
CA ASP A 166 10.03 14.64 4.36
C ASP A 166 9.75 14.33 2.88
N MET A 167 10.82 14.04 2.14
CA MET A 167 10.74 13.47 0.78
C MET A 167 10.92 11.96 0.86
N GLY A 168 9.87 11.22 0.50
CA GLY A 168 9.90 9.76 0.44
C GLY A 168 9.99 9.24 -0.99
N LYS A 169 10.84 8.25 -1.22
CA LYS A 169 10.96 7.57 -2.51
C LYS A 169 10.02 6.38 -2.59
N LYS A 170 9.50 6.11 -3.78
CA LYS A 170 8.67 4.94 -4.09
C LYS A 170 9.33 3.65 -3.56
N GLY A 171 8.57 2.87 -2.74
CA GLY A 171 9.06 1.66 -2.09
C GLY A 171 9.85 1.87 -0.80
N GLU A 172 10.18 3.10 -0.40
CA GLU A 172 10.83 3.42 0.87
C GLU A 172 9.89 3.15 2.05
N ARG A 173 10.43 2.74 3.19
CA ARG A 173 9.67 2.44 4.41
C ARG A 173 9.09 3.72 5.01
N ILE A 174 7.79 3.76 5.25
CA ILE A 174 7.10 4.91 5.82
C ILE A 174 6.60 4.67 7.25
N GLY A 175 6.42 3.43 7.63
CA GLY A 175 5.93 3.09 8.96
C GLY A 175 5.62 1.60 9.11
N MET A 176 5.03 1.25 10.25
CA MET A 176 4.63 -0.11 10.57
C MET A 176 3.32 -0.10 11.37
N ILE A 177 2.45 -1.08 11.12
CA ILE A 177 1.27 -1.33 11.94
C ILE A 177 1.45 -2.68 12.64
N LYS A 178 1.30 -2.74 13.97
CA LYS A 178 1.47 -3.99 14.72
C LYS A 178 0.16 -4.79 14.73
N LEU A 179 0.18 -6.05 14.25
CA LEU A 179 -0.81 -7.13 14.39
C LEU A 179 -2.21 -6.86 13.77
N GLY A 180 -2.43 -7.39 12.55
CA GLY A 180 -3.72 -7.40 11.86
C GLY A 180 -4.22 -6.00 11.53
N SER A 181 -4.11 -5.58 10.28
CA SER A 181 -4.25 -4.17 9.93
C SER A 181 -4.76 -3.99 8.50
N ARG A 182 -5.09 -2.77 8.16
CA ARG A 182 -5.48 -2.37 6.80
C ARG A 182 -4.76 -1.08 6.41
N VAL A 183 -4.41 -0.98 5.15
CA VAL A 183 -3.95 0.27 4.55
C VAL A 183 -4.90 0.67 3.45
N ASP A 184 -5.39 1.90 3.51
CA ASP A 184 -6.21 2.51 2.48
C ASP A 184 -5.34 3.48 1.67
N LEU A 185 -5.35 3.34 0.34
CA LEU A 185 -4.67 4.23 -0.59
C LEU A 185 -5.71 4.94 -1.47
N TYR A 186 -5.80 6.25 -1.31
CA TYR A 186 -6.64 7.12 -2.13
C TYR A 186 -5.83 7.62 -3.32
N LEU A 187 -6.43 7.49 -4.49
CA LEU A 187 -5.80 7.82 -5.77
C LEU A 187 -6.30 9.16 -6.29
N PRO A 188 -5.43 10.02 -6.83
CA PRO A 188 -5.86 11.23 -7.51
C PRO A 188 -6.70 10.88 -8.77
N PRO A 189 -7.55 11.81 -9.28
CA PRO A 189 -8.49 11.53 -10.38
C PRO A 189 -7.84 11.05 -11.68
N ASN A 190 -6.58 11.40 -11.91
CA ASN A 190 -5.81 11.02 -13.09
C ASN A 190 -5.18 9.61 -12.99
N TYR A 191 -5.43 8.87 -11.89
CA TYR A 191 -4.98 7.48 -11.73
C TYR A 191 -6.16 6.50 -11.81
N ALA A 192 -5.87 5.29 -12.29
CA ALA A 192 -6.83 4.19 -12.35
C ALA A 192 -6.28 2.95 -11.63
N PRO A 193 -7.10 2.23 -10.84
CA PRO A 193 -6.72 0.96 -10.26
C PRO A 193 -6.31 -0.06 -11.33
N ARG A 194 -5.22 -0.81 -11.09
CA ARG A 194 -4.74 -1.93 -11.93
C ARG A 194 -4.84 -3.27 -11.21
N VAL A 195 -5.62 -3.33 -10.17
CA VAL A 195 -5.83 -4.51 -9.33
C VAL A 195 -7.32 -4.81 -9.20
N VAL A 196 -7.62 -6.02 -8.76
CA VAL A 196 -9.00 -6.47 -8.49
C VAL A 196 -9.15 -6.91 -7.04
N VAL A 197 -10.39 -6.86 -6.53
CA VAL A 197 -10.71 -7.36 -5.19
C VAL A 197 -10.36 -8.84 -5.09
N GLY A 198 -9.74 -9.24 -3.98
CA GLY A 198 -9.22 -10.59 -3.75
C GLY A 198 -7.77 -10.81 -4.20
N GLN A 199 -7.19 -9.93 -5.00
CA GLN A 199 -5.80 -10.04 -5.46
C GLN A 199 -4.82 -9.89 -4.30
N LYS A 200 -3.77 -10.74 -4.26
CA LYS A 200 -2.64 -10.61 -3.34
C LYS A 200 -1.63 -9.61 -3.91
N VAL A 201 -1.17 -8.70 -3.06
CA VAL A 201 -0.19 -7.65 -3.39
C VAL A 201 0.94 -7.61 -2.38
N PHE A 202 2.08 -7.05 -2.81
CA PHE A 202 3.30 -6.92 -2.01
C PHE A 202 3.77 -5.48 -1.98
N ALA A 203 4.04 -4.96 -0.77
CA ALA A 203 4.52 -3.60 -0.54
C ALA A 203 5.76 -3.26 -1.36
N GLY A 204 5.74 -2.15 -2.08
CA GLY A 204 6.86 -1.69 -2.89
C GLY A 204 7.16 -2.53 -4.13
N GLN A 205 6.36 -3.55 -4.47
CA GLN A 205 6.57 -4.42 -5.63
C GLN A 205 5.37 -4.49 -6.57
N SER A 206 4.14 -4.63 -6.02
CA SER A 206 2.94 -4.74 -6.84
C SER A 206 2.47 -3.37 -7.29
N ILE A 207 2.27 -3.18 -8.58
CA ILE A 207 1.64 -1.98 -9.13
C ILE A 207 0.14 -2.06 -8.87
N VAL A 208 -0.41 -1.12 -8.10
CA VAL A 208 -1.83 -1.09 -7.74
C VAL A 208 -2.62 -0.06 -8.54
N ALA A 209 -1.96 0.97 -9.07
CA ALA A 209 -2.59 1.95 -9.94
C ALA A 209 -1.62 2.49 -10.98
N ILE A 210 -2.15 2.97 -12.09
CA ILE A 210 -1.40 3.62 -13.16
C ILE A 210 -2.05 4.94 -13.53
N ARG A 211 -1.23 5.90 -13.97
CA ARG A 211 -1.71 7.17 -14.51
C ARG A 211 -2.49 6.91 -15.80
N ARG A 212 -3.68 7.49 -15.89
CA ARG A 212 -4.43 7.49 -17.14
C ARG A 212 -3.67 8.32 -18.16
N GLN A 213 -3.32 7.74 -19.29
CA GLN A 213 -2.83 8.56 -20.39
C GLN A 213 -3.97 9.48 -20.84
N PRO A 214 -3.72 10.79 -21.05
CA PRO A 214 -4.72 11.61 -21.71
C PRO A 214 -5.04 10.93 -23.05
N CYS A 215 -6.33 10.71 -23.31
CA CYS A 215 -6.76 10.19 -24.59
C CYS A 215 -6.22 11.18 -25.64
N SER A 216 -5.19 10.76 -26.40
CA SER A 216 -4.77 11.49 -27.59
C SER A 216 -6.01 11.48 -28.49
N THR A 217 -6.69 12.64 -28.60
CA THR A 217 -7.65 12.87 -29.66
C THR A 217 -6.97 12.49 -30.96
N LEU A 218 -7.42 11.38 -31.56
CA LEU A 218 -7.02 11.03 -32.90
C LEU A 218 -7.25 12.30 -33.76
N PRO A 219 -6.25 12.74 -34.55
CA PRO A 219 -6.47 13.82 -35.46
C PRO A 219 -7.71 13.43 -36.29
N SER A 220 -8.68 14.32 -36.36
CA SER A 220 -9.79 14.18 -37.29
C SER A 220 -9.19 14.28 -38.68
N GLU A 221 -8.75 13.15 -39.24
CA GLU A 221 -8.46 13.06 -40.66
C GLU A 221 -9.73 13.43 -41.40
N ASP A 222 -9.68 14.60 -42.00
CA ASP A 222 -10.64 15.14 -42.92
C ASP A 222 -11.01 14.06 -43.94
N ARG A 223 -12.16 13.43 -43.74
CA ARG A 223 -12.80 12.57 -44.72
C ARG A 223 -13.43 13.47 -45.79
N LYS A 224 -12.62 14.27 -46.47
CA LYS A 224 -12.96 14.83 -47.77
C LYS A 224 -12.62 13.80 -48.84
N MET A 225 -13.38 12.73 -48.88
CA MET A 225 -13.42 11.89 -50.04
C MET A 225 -14.35 12.60 -51.04
N SER A 226 -13.77 13.39 -51.93
CA SER A 226 -14.42 13.93 -53.13
C SER A 226 -14.92 12.76 -53.97
N LEU A 227 -16.21 12.50 -53.94
CA LEU A 227 -16.87 11.70 -54.96
C LEU A 227 -16.91 12.49 -56.25
N SER A 228 -15.94 12.24 -57.13
CA SER A 228 -16.03 12.60 -58.54
C SER A 228 -17.01 11.62 -59.22
N PRO A 229 -18.04 12.08 -59.92
CA PRO A 229 -18.87 11.20 -60.72
C PRO A 229 -18.15 10.89 -62.01
N GLU A 230 -17.53 9.71 -62.08
CA GLU A 230 -16.97 9.19 -63.34
C GLU A 230 -18.08 8.59 -64.16
N SER A 231 -18.26 9.17 -65.35
CA SER A 231 -19.22 8.85 -66.40
C SER A 231 -19.09 7.41 -66.90
N LEU A 232 -20.20 6.67 -66.85
CA LEU A 232 -20.35 5.37 -67.53
C LEU A 232 -20.38 5.57 -69.03
N PRO A 233 -19.61 4.79 -69.85
CA PRO A 233 -19.81 4.74 -71.26
C PRO A 233 -21.06 3.92 -71.61
N VAL A 234 -21.94 4.53 -72.34
CA VAL A 234 -23.04 3.90 -73.05
C VAL A 234 -22.46 3.01 -74.14
N ASN A 235 -22.75 1.73 -74.14
CA ASN A 235 -22.41 0.82 -75.25
C ASN A 235 -23.72 0.53 -75.98
N GLU A 236 -23.78 1.14 -77.17
CA GLU A 236 -24.80 0.82 -78.21
C GLU A 236 -24.43 -0.42 -78.99
N ALA A 237 -25.45 -1.23 -79.12
CA ALA A 237 -25.85 -1.92 -80.32
C ALA A 237 -24.98 -3.09 -80.94
N ARG A 238 -25.49 -4.13 -81.03
CA ARG A 238 -26.03 -4.95 -82.13
C ARG A 238 -26.15 -6.38 -81.73
#